data_6eb0f42fb37b38ad535d80bdf84563b3
#
_entry.id   6eb0f42fb37b38ad535d80bdf84563b3
#
_cell.length_a   1.000
_cell.length_b   1.000
_cell.length_c   1.000
_cell.angle_alpha   90.00
_cell.angle_beta   90.00
_cell.angle_gamma   90.00
#
_symmetry.space_group_name_H-M   'P 1'
#
loop_
_entity.id
_entity.type
_entity.pdbx_description
1 polymer ?
#
loop_
_entity_poly.entity_id
_entity_poly.type
_entity_poly.pdbx_seq_one_letter_code
_entity_poly.pdbx_strand_id
1 'polypeptide(L)'
;ATKTNDKISYSDETTFVNNVANTGVPSIDPAYYYVKSSVIKAYNTANSTTVERNFYEIEGLQEALKYFKSFDNRDIAEDYNMQGVIIVPSRAAFARDNSIYGTAYQNRSFVFNFQLYNTRTRLPKED
;
A
#
# COMPACT_ATOMS: atom_id res chain seq x y z
N ALA A 1 0.59 -0.76 18.36
CA ALA A 1 -0.50 0.14 18.77
C ALA A 1 -1.10 -0.35 20.08
N THR A 2 -1.34 0.55 21.01
CA THR A 2 -1.97 0.27 22.31
C THR A 2 -3.22 1.14 22.44
N LYS A 3 -4.31 0.54 22.92
CA LYS A 3 -5.53 1.29 23.23
C LYS A 3 -5.61 1.51 24.74
N THR A 4 -5.64 2.76 25.18
CA THR A 4 -5.83 3.14 26.57
C THR A 4 -6.85 4.27 26.66
N ASN A 5 -7.93 4.10 27.44
CA ASN A 5 -8.99 5.10 27.61
C ASN A 5 -9.56 5.59 26.27
N ASP A 6 -9.88 4.66 25.37
CA ASP A 6 -10.37 4.92 24.01
C ASP A 6 -9.42 5.71 23.09
N LYS A 7 -8.21 5.98 23.53
CA LYS A 7 -7.14 6.53 22.69
C LYS A 7 -6.27 5.41 22.15
N ILE A 8 -6.00 5.47 20.86
CA ILE A 8 -5.02 4.59 20.21
C ILE A 8 -3.69 5.31 20.22
N SER A 9 -2.68 4.69 20.78
CA SER A 9 -1.29 5.15 20.72
C SER A 9 -0.46 4.18 19.92
N TYR A 10 0.51 4.70 19.19
CA TYR A 10 1.48 3.93 18.43
C TYR A 10 2.85 4.10 19.08
N SER A 11 3.62 3.03 19.15
CA SER A 11 5.01 3.04 19.58
C SER A 11 5.90 2.65 18.40
N ASP A 12 7.11 3.16 18.39
CA ASP A 12 8.12 2.82 17.38
C ASP A 12 7.65 3.08 15.94
N GLU A 13 6.99 4.21 15.73
CA GLU A 13 6.55 4.61 14.41
C GLU A 13 7.74 4.96 13.53
N THR A 14 7.72 4.43 12.30
CA THR A 14 8.69 4.75 11.26
C THR A 14 7.95 5.03 9.96
N THR A 15 8.19 6.18 9.36
CA THR A 15 7.66 6.51 8.04
C THR A 15 8.45 5.73 6.98
N PHE A 16 7.78 4.89 6.23
CA PHE A 16 8.40 4.08 5.18
C PHE A 16 8.21 4.65 3.77
N VAL A 17 7.15 5.41 3.55
CA VAL A 17 6.90 6.18 2.31
C VAL A 17 6.19 7.48 2.68
N ASN A 18 6.62 8.58 2.08
CA ASN A 18 5.91 9.85 2.13
C ASN A 18 6.02 10.56 0.78
N ASN A 19 4.90 10.70 0.09
CA ASN A 19 4.77 11.44 -1.15
C ASN A 19 3.64 12.49 -1.11
N VAL A 20 3.28 12.91 0.10
CA VAL A 20 2.25 13.93 0.39
C VAL A 20 2.92 15.26 0.74
N ALA A 21 2.19 16.36 0.64
CA ALA A 21 2.60 17.69 1.11
C ALA A 21 3.97 18.15 0.55
N ASN A 22 4.05 18.29 -0.75
CA ASN A 22 5.24 18.76 -1.49
C ASN A 22 6.43 17.80 -1.52
N THR A 23 6.31 16.60 -1.01
CA THR A 23 7.40 15.62 -1.02
C THR A 23 7.41 14.72 -2.25
N GLY A 24 6.41 14.82 -3.12
CA GLY A 24 6.38 13.99 -4.33
C GLY A 24 5.15 14.18 -5.20
N VAL A 25 5.13 13.43 -6.27
CA VAL A 25 4.02 13.34 -7.23
C VAL A 25 3.09 12.20 -6.80
N PRO A 26 1.77 12.29 -7.01
CA PRO A 26 0.86 11.17 -6.75
C PRO A 26 1.32 9.89 -7.43
N SER A 27 1.31 8.79 -6.69
CA SER A 27 1.65 7.47 -7.22
C SER A 27 0.46 6.85 -7.93
N ILE A 28 0.68 6.28 -9.10
CA ILE A 28 -0.28 5.39 -9.75
C ILE A 28 0.03 3.98 -9.25
N ASP A 29 -0.94 3.35 -8.60
CA ASP A 29 -0.82 1.98 -8.06
C ASP A 29 0.46 1.80 -7.21
N PRO A 30 0.50 2.29 -5.98
CA PRO A 30 1.70 2.15 -5.14
C PRO A 30 2.06 0.68 -4.93
N ALA A 31 3.34 0.40 -4.78
CA ALA A 31 3.91 -0.96 -4.77
C ALA A 31 3.24 -1.93 -3.78
N TYR A 32 2.87 -1.47 -2.59
CA TYR A 32 2.17 -2.31 -1.60
C TYR A 32 0.70 -2.61 -1.95
N TYR A 33 0.14 -1.86 -2.88
CA TYR A 33 -1.20 -2.06 -3.39
C TYR A 33 -1.22 -2.94 -4.63
N TYR A 34 -0.26 -2.74 -5.54
CA TYR A 34 -0.22 -3.46 -6.80
C TYR A 34 1.19 -3.55 -7.37
N VAL A 35 1.55 -4.72 -7.85
CA VAL A 35 2.81 -4.98 -8.55
C VAL A 35 2.53 -5.61 -9.92
N LYS A 36 3.16 -5.09 -10.97
CA LYS A 36 3.01 -5.60 -12.33
C LYS A 36 3.50 -7.04 -12.45
N SER A 37 2.83 -7.83 -13.27
CA SER A 37 3.23 -9.21 -13.58
C SER A 37 4.66 -9.30 -14.12
N SER A 38 5.07 -8.30 -14.90
CA SER A 38 6.45 -8.23 -15.43
C SER A 38 7.51 -8.13 -14.33
N VAL A 39 7.24 -7.41 -13.25
CA VAL A 39 8.16 -7.27 -12.10
C VAL A 39 8.30 -8.61 -11.38
N ILE A 40 7.17 -9.29 -11.12
CA ILE A 40 7.16 -10.62 -10.48
C ILE A 40 7.93 -11.62 -11.33
N LYS A 41 7.69 -11.63 -12.63
CA LYS A 41 8.39 -12.52 -13.58
C LYS A 41 9.89 -12.26 -13.57
N ALA A 42 10.31 -11.00 -13.59
CA ALA A 42 11.73 -10.64 -13.54
C ALA A 42 12.39 -11.11 -12.24
N TYR A 43 11.73 -10.89 -11.09
CA TYR A 43 12.21 -11.37 -9.80
C TYR A 43 12.35 -12.90 -9.77
N ASN A 44 11.32 -13.62 -10.20
CA ASN A 44 11.32 -15.09 -10.22
C ASN A 44 12.43 -15.64 -11.12
N THR A 45 12.66 -15.02 -12.28
CA THR A 45 13.74 -15.42 -13.18
C THR A 45 15.12 -15.19 -12.56
N ALA A 46 15.33 -14.02 -11.95
CA ALA A 46 16.63 -13.65 -11.36
C ALA A 46 16.99 -14.49 -10.14
N ASN A 47 15.98 -14.94 -9.36
CA ASN A 47 16.18 -15.64 -8.10
C ASN A 47 15.82 -17.14 -8.15
N SER A 48 15.41 -17.66 -9.32
CA SER A 48 14.95 -19.05 -9.48
C SER A 48 13.83 -19.40 -8.50
N THR A 49 12.84 -18.52 -8.35
CA THR A 49 11.71 -18.65 -7.44
C THR A 49 10.38 -18.65 -8.19
N THR A 50 9.29 -18.87 -7.47
CA THR A 50 7.91 -18.88 -7.99
C THR A 50 6.99 -18.05 -7.10
N VAL A 51 7.46 -16.89 -6.64
CA VAL A 51 6.63 -16.01 -5.81
C VAL A 51 5.48 -15.41 -6.62
N GLU A 52 4.40 -15.14 -5.92
CA GLU A 52 3.19 -14.53 -6.45
C GLU A 52 3.06 -13.08 -5.97
N ARG A 53 1.95 -12.40 -6.34
CA ARG A 53 1.71 -10.99 -6.01
C ARG A 53 1.72 -10.70 -4.51
N ASN A 54 1.16 -11.60 -3.69
CA ASN A 54 1.10 -11.47 -2.24
C ASN A 54 2.47 -11.35 -1.55
N PHE A 55 3.55 -11.69 -2.27
CA PHE A 55 4.92 -11.48 -1.81
C PHE A 55 5.27 -9.99 -1.67
N TYR A 56 4.64 -9.13 -2.50
CA TYR A 56 4.87 -7.68 -2.52
C TYR A 56 3.70 -6.86 -1.97
N GLU A 57 2.47 -7.37 -2.15
CA GLU A 57 1.24 -6.63 -1.94
C GLU A 57 0.67 -6.87 -0.54
N ILE A 58 0.04 -5.86 0.03
CA ILE A 58 -0.64 -5.93 1.33
C ILE A 58 -2.13 -6.18 1.08
N GLU A 59 -2.59 -7.40 1.34
CA GLU A 59 -4.00 -7.80 1.16
C GLU A 59 -4.96 -6.88 1.90
N GLY A 60 -4.66 -6.54 3.15
CA GLY A 60 -5.50 -5.65 3.95
C GLY A 60 -5.62 -4.25 3.37
N LEU A 61 -4.60 -3.75 2.66
CA LEU A 61 -4.66 -2.47 1.95
C LEU A 61 -5.57 -2.57 0.72
N GLN A 62 -5.43 -3.64 -0.05
CA GLN A 62 -6.25 -3.88 -1.24
C GLN A 62 -7.74 -4.01 -0.88
N GLU A 63 -8.06 -4.76 0.15
CA GLU A 63 -9.44 -4.92 0.61
C GLU A 63 -10.03 -3.62 1.15
N ALA A 64 -9.28 -2.87 1.94
CA ALA A 64 -9.75 -1.61 2.51
C ALA A 64 -9.97 -0.54 1.44
N LEU A 65 -9.09 -0.42 0.45
CA LEU A 65 -9.23 0.59 -0.62
C LEU A 65 -10.48 0.41 -1.48
N LYS A 66 -11.09 -0.78 -1.51
CA LYS A 66 -12.36 -1.01 -2.21
C LYS A 66 -13.52 -0.16 -1.65
N TYR A 67 -13.43 0.27 -0.40
CA TYR A 67 -14.43 1.13 0.24
C TYR A 67 -14.24 2.62 -0.04
N PHE A 68 -13.14 3.00 -0.68
CA PHE A 68 -12.83 4.38 -1.03
C PHE A 68 -12.90 4.56 -2.54
N LYS A 69 -13.69 5.55 -2.98
CA LYS A 69 -13.84 5.90 -4.40
C LYS A 69 -13.72 7.39 -4.56
N SER A 70 -13.05 7.81 -5.61
CA SER A 70 -13.11 9.21 -6.01
C SER A 70 -14.53 9.54 -6.50
N PHE A 71 -15.01 10.74 -6.21
CA PHE A 71 -16.32 11.18 -6.65
C PHE A 71 -16.33 11.59 -8.13
N ASP A 72 -15.19 12.10 -8.62
CA ASP A 72 -15.00 12.59 -9.97
C ASP A 72 -13.74 11.99 -10.59
N ASN A 73 -13.70 11.98 -11.92
CA ASN A 73 -12.48 11.72 -12.68
C ASN A 73 -11.67 13.02 -12.79
N ARG A 74 -11.03 13.43 -11.72
CA ARG A 74 -10.17 14.60 -11.72
C ARG A 74 -8.83 14.29 -12.35
N ASP A 75 -8.24 15.30 -12.97
CA ASP A 75 -6.87 15.22 -13.47
C ASP A 75 -5.90 15.09 -12.28
N ILE A 76 -4.76 14.43 -12.51
CA ILE A 76 -3.71 14.27 -11.51
C ILE A 76 -3.09 15.61 -11.07
N ALA A 77 -3.23 16.64 -11.90
CA ALA A 77 -2.78 18.01 -11.60
C ALA A 77 -3.76 18.79 -10.71
N GLU A 78 -4.99 18.28 -10.54
CA GLU A 78 -5.98 18.91 -9.67
C GLU A 78 -5.84 18.46 -8.22
N ASP A 79 -6.52 19.17 -7.32
CA ASP A 79 -6.57 18.79 -5.92
C ASP A 79 -7.19 17.39 -5.73
N TYR A 80 -6.74 16.68 -4.73
CA TYR A 80 -7.34 15.40 -4.34
C TYR A 80 -8.83 15.56 -3.98
N ASN A 81 -9.63 14.55 -4.25
CA ASN A 81 -11.07 14.59 -3.99
C ASN A 81 -11.51 13.74 -2.78
N MET A 82 -10.61 13.00 -2.20
CA MET A 82 -10.85 12.19 -0.99
C MET A 82 -9.56 12.01 -0.20
N GLN A 83 -9.70 12.00 1.12
CA GLN A 83 -8.63 11.68 2.05
C GLN A 83 -9.13 10.61 3.02
N GLY A 84 -8.24 9.70 3.39
CA GLY A 84 -8.58 8.61 4.30
C GLY A 84 -7.40 8.06 5.06
N VAL A 85 -7.70 7.23 6.04
CA VAL A 85 -6.72 6.47 6.81
C VAL A 85 -7.15 5.00 6.81
N ILE A 86 -6.21 4.12 6.50
CA ILE A 86 -6.37 2.67 6.58
C ILE A 86 -5.36 2.13 7.58
N ILE A 87 -5.83 1.36 8.55
CA ILE A 87 -4.98 0.67 9.51
C ILE A 87 -5.03 -0.82 9.21
N VAL A 88 -3.90 -1.38 8.81
CA VAL A 88 -3.75 -2.79 8.46
C VAL A 88 -2.97 -3.49 9.59
N PRO A 89 -3.60 -4.44 10.31
CA PRO A 89 -2.88 -5.22 11.30
C PRO A 89 -1.85 -6.14 10.63
N SER A 90 -0.82 -6.53 11.36
CA SER A 90 0.28 -7.34 10.80
C SER A 90 -0.17 -8.61 10.09
N ARG A 91 -1.22 -9.28 10.59
CA ARG A 91 -1.77 -10.51 9.99
C ARG A 91 -2.37 -10.31 8.60
N ALA A 92 -2.83 -9.09 8.28
CA ALA A 92 -3.39 -8.72 6.98
C ALA A 92 -2.37 -7.96 6.11
N ALA A 93 -1.11 -7.96 6.54
CA ALA A 93 0.05 -7.44 5.83
C ALA A 93 1.07 -8.57 5.67
N PHE A 94 2.31 -8.36 6.04
CA PHE A 94 3.37 -9.37 5.87
C PHE A 94 3.47 -10.39 7.02
N ALA A 95 2.69 -10.21 8.09
CA ALA A 95 2.66 -11.12 9.25
C ALA A 95 4.07 -11.42 9.79
N ARG A 96 4.50 -12.67 9.70
CA ARG A 96 5.83 -13.14 10.12
C ARG A 96 6.82 -13.27 8.97
N ASP A 97 6.39 -12.97 7.75
CA ASP A 97 7.24 -13.07 6.58
C ASP A 97 8.31 -11.97 6.60
N ASN A 98 9.54 -12.36 6.33
CA ASN A 98 10.70 -11.47 6.25
C ASN A 98 11.47 -11.65 4.93
N SER A 99 10.88 -12.32 3.96
CA SER A 99 11.57 -12.77 2.75
C SER A 99 11.95 -11.62 1.81
N ILE A 100 11.09 -10.59 1.67
CA ILE A 100 11.37 -9.49 0.75
C ILE A 100 11.83 -8.20 1.46
N TYR A 101 11.18 -7.84 2.55
CA TYR A 101 11.46 -6.59 3.26
C TYR A 101 12.29 -6.81 4.54
N GLY A 102 12.79 -8.03 4.73
CA GLY A 102 13.52 -8.40 5.93
C GLY A 102 12.69 -8.24 7.21
N THR A 103 13.37 -8.11 8.34
CA THR A 103 12.71 -7.97 9.65
C THR A 103 12.02 -6.62 9.86
N ALA A 104 12.26 -5.64 9.00
CA ALA A 104 11.71 -4.30 9.15
C ALA A 104 10.17 -4.28 9.14
N TYR A 105 9.54 -5.14 8.33
CA TYR A 105 8.09 -5.19 8.17
C TYR A 105 7.43 -6.40 8.83
N GLN A 106 8.23 -7.31 9.35
CA GLN A 106 7.76 -8.48 10.08
C GLN A 106 7.00 -8.06 11.35
N ASN A 107 5.84 -8.65 11.61
CA ASN A 107 4.98 -8.38 12.77
C ASN A 107 4.59 -6.90 12.94
N ARG A 108 4.62 -6.10 11.86
CA ARG A 108 4.26 -4.69 11.89
C ARG A 108 2.81 -4.47 11.43
N SER A 109 2.12 -3.58 12.12
CA SER A 109 0.88 -2.99 11.61
C SER A 109 1.23 -1.77 10.77
N PHE A 110 0.50 -1.56 9.69
CA PHE A 110 0.71 -0.43 8.78
C PHE A 110 -0.41 0.59 8.95
N VAL A 111 -0.06 1.86 8.88
CA VAL A 111 -1.01 2.97 8.84
C VAL A 111 -0.77 3.71 7.53
N PHE A 112 -1.78 3.68 6.66
CA PHE A 112 -1.78 4.40 5.39
C PHE A 112 -2.66 5.63 5.54
N ASN A 113 -2.05 6.80 5.58
CA ASN A 113 -2.74 8.08 5.43
C ASN A 113 -2.60 8.50 3.98
N PHE A 114 -3.70 8.62 3.26
CA PHE A 114 -3.67 8.81 1.81
C PHE A 114 -4.62 9.90 1.32
N GLN A 115 -4.27 10.45 0.18
CA GLN A 115 -5.10 11.35 -0.61
C GLN A 115 -5.40 10.66 -1.94
N LEU A 116 -6.67 10.57 -2.32
CA LEU A 116 -7.12 9.95 -3.54
C LEU A 116 -7.49 11.00 -4.58
N TYR A 117 -6.83 10.96 -5.73
CA TYR A 117 -7.01 11.90 -6.83
C TYR A 117 -7.96 11.34 -7.88
N ASN A 118 -7.77 10.08 -8.26
CA ASN A 118 -8.56 9.42 -9.28
C ASN A 118 -8.65 7.91 -9.03
N THR A 119 -9.76 7.30 -9.43
CA THR A 119 -9.93 5.85 -9.45
C THR A 119 -10.52 5.42 -10.78
N ARG A 120 -9.90 4.43 -11.41
CA ARG A 120 -10.41 3.82 -12.65
C ARG A 120 -10.03 2.34 -12.74
N THR A 121 -10.68 1.62 -13.61
CA THR A 121 -10.30 0.25 -13.90
C THR A 121 -8.98 0.22 -14.69
N ARG A 122 -8.05 -0.64 -14.25
CA ARG A 122 -6.79 -0.87 -14.95
C ARG A 122 -7.05 -1.54 -16.29
N LEU A 123 -6.36 -1.09 -17.31
CA LEU A 123 -6.39 -1.73 -18.62
C LEU A 123 -5.41 -2.93 -18.66
N PRO A 124 -5.72 -4.00 -19.41
CA PRO A 124 -4.82 -5.17 -19.50
C PRO A 124 -3.38 -4.84 -19.90
N LYS A 125 -3.17 -3.83 -20.73
CA LYS A 125 -1.84 -3.38 -21.16
C LYS A 125 -1.02 -2.67 -20.07
N GLU A 126 -1.62 -2.37 -18.95
CA GLU A 126 -0.99 -1.69 -17.81
C GLU A 126 -0.44 -2.66 -16.76
N ASP A 127 -0.68 -3.96 -16.97
CA ASP A 127 -0.15 -5.02 -16.09
C ASP A 127 1.32 -5.37 -16.41
#